data_c0ff885f3e482eefadb8b1079ab1185f
#
_entry.id   c0ff885f3e482eefadb8b1079ab1185f
#
_cell.length_a   1.000
_cell.length_b   1.000
_cell.length_c   1.000
_cell.angle_alpha   90.00
_cell.angle_beta   90.00
_cell.angle_gamma   90.00
#
_symmetry.space_group_name_H-M   'P 1'
#
loop_
_entity.id
_entity.type
_entity.pdbx_description
1 polymer ?
#
loop_
_entity_poly.entity_id
_entity_poly.type
_entity_poly.pdbx_seq_one_letter_code
_entity_poly.pdbx_strand_id
1 'polypeptide(L)'
;MVEAGTVIAIAVIIAILGVGGLLVYRRISHVRAFNRGDFGKSRKTTPEGEPLEDPRSYSAPGSARFLGNVSRIGVIAIASLITIVVFASSVKTVEAGNRGVLLSFGAVDTTRSLSEGLHIVTPFRDNVVPVEVRTLKAVETAASASKDLQDVRTEVALNYHVNPDNAQIVYQQLGFDYASRVITPAIQESVKQVTARFNAEELITKRETVKTEIEGQIKQRLSIYNIVVETMSITEFKFSDQFTRAVEAKVEAEQRALQAQNELRRITIEAQQAEAKAVGDQKANIARAEGLRQANILEAEGESEAIRIIDEQLRQSPSYLEWLKTQRWDGKLPLVVGEGGTPFIQIPTTSGEERKAE
;
A
#
# COMPACT_ATOMS: atom_id res chain seq x y z
N MET A 1 -25.51 22.34 -12.30
CA MET A 1 -25.18 22.84 -13.65
C MET A 1 -26.35 22.48 -14.56
N VAL A 2 -26.99 23.45 -15.18
CA VAL A 2 -28.02 23.17 -16.22
C VAL A 2 -27.23 22.63 -17.42
N GLU A 3 -27.47 21.34 -17.77
CA GLU A 3 -26.74 20.71 -18.87
C GLU A 3 -26.84 21.54 -20.15
N ALA A 4 -25.72 21.72 -20.84
CA ALA A 4 -25.65 22.45 -22.10
C ALA A 4 -26.72 22.01 -23.12
N GLY A 5 -27.13 20.74 -23.08
CA GLY A 5 -28.19 20.16 -23.90
C GLY A 5 -29.58 20.73 -23.64
N THR A 6 -29.92 21.03 -22.37
CA THR A 6 -31.23 21.66 -22.04
C THR A 6 -31.30 23.11 -22.48
N VAL A 7 -30.19 23.86 -22.40
CA VAL A 7 -30.11 25.24 -22.86
C VAL A 7 -30.20 25.28 -24.38
N ILE A 8 -29.55 24.38 -25.09
CA ILE A 8 -29.64 24.26 -26.56
C ILE A 8 -31.06 23.88 -26.99
N ALA A 9 -31.70 22.91 -26.31
CA ALA A 9 -33.07 22.51 -26.61
C ALA A 9 -34.08 23.67 -26.41
N ILE A 10 -33.97 24.43 -25.36
CA ILE A 10 -34.78 25.61 -25.07
C ILE A 10 -34.53 26.71 -26.11
N ALA A 11 -33.27 26.97 -26.46
CA ALA A 11 -32.91 27.96 -27.48
C ALA A 11 -33.46 27.59 -28.86
N VAL A 12 -33.43 26.30 -29.24
CA VAL A 12 -33.99 25.79 -30.50
C VAL A 12 -35.53 25.92 -30.48
N ILE A 13 -36.21 25.62 -29.38
CA ILE A 13 -37.68 25.78 -29.25
C ILE A 13 -38.06 27.26 -29.39
N ILE A 14 -37.34 28.18 -28.75
CA ILE A 14 -37.58 29.64 -28.84
C ILE A 14 -37.33 30.15 -30.27
N ALA A 15 -36.28 29.69 -30.92
CA ALA A 15 -35.98 30.04 -32.30
C ALA A 15 -37.07 29.58 -33.28
N ILE A 16 -37.63 28.38 -33.09
CA ILE A 16 -38.70 27.79 -33.90
C ILE A 16 -40.01 28.55 -33.69
N LEU A 17 -40.37 28.83 -32.42
CA LEU A 17 -41.55 29.65 -32.10
C LEU A 17 -41.41 31.08 -32.65
N GLY A 18 -40.21 31.65 -32.61
CA GLY A 18 -39.90 32.94 -33.18
C GLY A 18 -40.05 32.99 -34.72
N VAL A 19 -39.48 32.00 -35.42
CA VAL A 19 -39.61 31.87 -36.88
C VAL A 19 -41.04 31.57 -37.31
N GLY A 20 -41.72 30.63 -36.60
CA GLY A 20 -43.13 30.32 -36.83
C GLY A 20 -44.03 31.51 -36.60
N GLY A 21 -43.83 32.24 -35.52
CA GLY A 21 -44.55 33.49 -35.21
C GLY A 21 -44.30 34.60 -36.26
N LEU A 22 -43.06 34.74 -36.74
CA LEU A 22 -42.70 35.74 -37.77
C LEU A 22 -43.34 35.38 -39.10
N LEU A 23 -43.40 34.12 -39.50
CA LEU A 23 -44.06 33.64 -40.70
C LEU A 23 -45.59 33.87 -40.65
N VAL A 24 -46.20 33.59 -39.52
CA VAL A 24 -47.64 33.84 -39.29
C VAL A 24 -47.92 35.36 -39.29
N TYR A 25 -47.10 36.16 -38.63
CA TYR A 25 -47.21 37.61 -38.60
C TYR A 25 -47.04 38.23 -39.99
N ARG A 26 -46.04 37.81 -40.75
CA ARG A 26 -45.81 38.28 -42.14
C ARG A 26 -46.98 37.94 -43.05
N ARG A 27 -47.63 36.78 -42.79
CA ARG A 27 -48.80 36.38 -43.57
C ARG A 27 -50.08 37.19 -43.23
N ILE A 28 -50.30 37.48 -41.96
CA ILE A 28 -51.42 38.30 -41.49
C ILE A 28 -51.26 39.75 -42.01
N SER A 29 -50.00 40.25 -42.02
CA SER A 29 -49.72 41.59 -42.55
C SER A 29 -49.98 41.71 -44.07
N HIS A 30 -49.65 40.67 -44.85
CA HIS A 30 -49.97 40.60 -46.27
C HIS A 30 -51.46 40.54 -46.54
N VAL A 31 -52.24 39.79 -45.74
CA VAL A 31 -53.71 39.76 -45.87
C VAL A 31 -54.34 41.10 -45.49
N ARG A 32 -53.81 41.83 -44.51
CA ARG A 32 -54.28 43.18 -44.13
C ARG A 32 -53.89 44.25 -45.12
N ALA A 33 -52.77 44.11 -45.81
CA ALA A 33 -52.37 45.05 -46.89
C ALA A 33 -53.25 44.89 -48.13
N PHE A 34 -53.64 43.63 -48.43
CA PHE A 34 -54.57 43.41 -49.60
C PHE A 34 -55.99 43.87 -49.34
N ASN A 35 -56.46 43.91 -48.10
CA ASN A 35 -57.80 44.34 -47.76
C ASN A 35 -57.94 45.91 -47.56
N ARG A 36 -56.81 46.63 -47.62
CA ARG A 36 -56.77 48.09 -47.46
C ARG A 36 -56.61 48.90 -48.78
N GLY A 37 -56.36 48.20 -49.85
CA GLY A 37 -56.21 48.77 -51.16
C GLY A 37 -57.45 48.54 -52.00
N ASP A 38 -58.23 49.55 -52.22
CA ASP A 38 -59.28 49.65 -53.18
C ASP A 38 -60.74 49.56 -52.70
N PHE A 39 -61.10 50.43 -51.78
CA PHE A 39 -62.46 50.96 -51.80
C PHE A 39 -62.40 52.50 -51.90
N GLY A 40 -62.25 52.97 -53.12
CA GLY A 40 -62.33 54.42 -53.35
C GLY A 40 -62.03 54.81 -54.80
N LYS A 41 -63.05 54.99 -55.54
CA LYS A 41 -63.22 55.80 -56.75
C LYS A 41 -63.49 55.02 -58.02
N SER A 42 -64.63 55.26 -58.50
CA SER A 42 -65.09 56.09 -59.57
C SER A 42 -66.22 55.39 -60.33
N ARG A 43 -67.47 55.78 -60.02
CA ARG A 43 -68.58 55.62 -60.96
C ARG A 43 -68.33 56.62 -62.09
N LYS A 44 -68.01 56.14 -63.26
CA LYS A 44 -68.27 56.86 -64.53
C LYS A 44 -69.52 56.28 -65.14
N THR A 45 -70.54 57.03 -65.07
CA THR A 45 -71.77 56.83 -65.87
C THR A 45 -71.48 57.24 -67.28
N THR A 46 -71.84 56.44 -68.26
CA THR A 46 -71.94 56.80 -69.68
C THR A 46 -73.23 57.54 -69.92
N PRO A 47 -73.36 58.52 -70.90
CA PRO A 47 -74.54 59.37 -71.07
C PRO A 47 -75.69 58.71 -71.75
N GLU A 48 -75.74 57.44 -71.99
CA GLU A 48 -76.90 56.76 -72.57
C GLU A 48 -77.33 55.58 -71.69
N GLY A 49 -78.49 55.65 -71.19
CA GLY A 49 -79.15 54.88 -70.16
C GLY A 49 -79.52 53.44 -70.52
N GLU A 50 -78.61 52.60 -70.96
CA GLU A 50 -78.88 51.16 -71.04
C GLU A 50 -78.18 50.40 -69.94
N PRO A 51 -78.81 49.45 -69.27
CA PRO A 51 -78.22 48.59 -68.21
C PRO A 51 -77.32 47.60 -68.89
N LEU A 52 -76.00 47.69 -68.66
CA LEU A 52 -75.03 46.69 -69.04
C LEU A 52 -75.21 45.46 -68.17
N GLU A 53 -75.45 44.37 -68.84
CA GLU A 53 -75.52 43.01 -68.25
C GLU A 53 -74.36 42.70 -67.30
N ASP A 54 -74.77 42.03 -66.28
CA ASP A 54 -73.91 41.50 -65.20
C ASP A 54 -72.76 40.64 -65.75
N PRO A 55 -71.48 41.03 -65.67
CA PRO A 55 -70.44 40.12 -66.06
C PRO A 55 -70.28 39.02 -65.02
N ARG A 56 -70.75 37.85 -65.40
CA ARG A 56 -70.52 36.51 -64.88
C ARG A 56 -69.47 36.41 -63.80
N SER A 57 -69.94 35.86 -62.70
CA SER A 57 -69.16 35.31 -61.57
C SER A 57 -67.86 34.68 -62.01
N TYR A 58 -66.77 35.44 -61.88
CA TYR A 58 -65.42 34.84 -61.94
C TYR A 58 -65.25 34.01 -60.65
N SER A 59 -65.51 32.72 -60.75
CA SER A 59 -65.09 31.80 -59.78
C SER A 59 -63.55 31.72 -59.74
N ALA A 60 -62.95 32.32 -58.74
CA ALA A 60 -61.50 32.24 -58.50
C ALA A 60 -61.04 30.74 -58.38
N PRO A 61 -60.22 30.26 -59.32
CA PRO A 61 -59.78 28.88 -59.23
C PRO A 61 -58.70 28.75 -58.22
N GLY A 62 -58.90 27.83 -57.25
CA GLY A 62 -57.82 26.99 -56.76
C GLY A 62 -56.89 27.51 -55.65
N SER A 63 -56.93 28.78 -55.23
CA SER A 63 -55.96 29.31 -54.25
C SER A 63 -56.23 28.86 -52.80
N ALA A 64 -57.47 28.54 -52.46
CA ALA A 64 -57.80 28.08 -51.08
C ALA A 64 -57.33 26.67 -50.73
N ARG A 65 -57.22 25.77 -51.73
CA ARG A 65 -56.69 24.39 -51.48
C ARG A 65 -55.17 24.37 -51.35
N PHE A 66 -54.44 25.25 -52.05
CA PHE A 66 -52.97 25.33 -51.96
C PHE A 66 -52.54 25.92 -50.63
N LEU A 67 -53.25 26.85 -50.07
CA LEU A 67 -52.98 27.49 -48.76
C LEU A 67 -53.23 26.52 -47.58
N GLY A 68 -54.16 25.55 -47.70
CA GLY A 68 -54.43 24.53 -46.69
C GLY A 68 -53.30 23.48 -46.56
N ASN A 69 -52.67 23.13 -47.69
CA ASN A 69 -51.59 22.13 -47.68
C ASN A 69 -50.27 22.69 -47.15
N VAL A 70 -49.90 23.92 -47.44
CA VAL A 70 -48.70 24.60 -46.89
C VAL A 70 -48.79 24.78 -45.38
N SER A 71 -49.97 25.05 -44.84
CA SER A 71 -50.15 25.11 -43.36
C SER A 71 -50.04 23.74 -42.69
N ARG A 72 -50.56 22.67 -43.34
CA ARG A 72 -50.43 21.29 -42.82
C ARG A 72 -48.98 20.81 -42.85
N ILE A 73 -48.21 21.09 -43.92
CA ILE A 73 -46.79 20.74 -44.04
C ILE A 73 -45.99 21.48 -42.94
N GLY A 74 -46.29 22.77 -42.71
CA GLY A 74 -45.66 23.53 -41.62
C GLY A 74 -45.90 22.93 -40.22
N VAL A 75 -47.14 22.53 -39.94
CA VAL A 75 -47.52 21.90 -38.67
C VAL A 75 -46.80 20.53 -38.48
N ILE A 76 -46.76 19.72 -39.56
CA ILE A 76 -46.07 18.43 -39.55
C ILE A 76 -44.56 18.61 -39.33
N ALA A 77 -43.95 19.58 -40.00
CA ALA A 77 -42.53 19.90 -39.83
C ALA A 77 -42.19 20.34 -38.39
N ILE A 78 -43.02 21.17 -37.76
CA ILE A 78 -42.87 21.59 -36.39
C ILE A 78 -43.08 20.42 -35.43
N ALA A 79 -44.11 19.61 -35.65
CA ALA A 79 -44.38 18.42 -34.83
C ALA A 79 -43.22 17.39 -34.91
N SER A 80 -42.70 17.15 -36.11
CA SER A 80 -41.53 16.27 -36.33
C SER A 80 -40.30 16.80 -35.61
N LEU A 81 -40.03 18.10 -35.67
CA LEU A 81 -38.90 18.71 -35.00
C LEU A 81 -39.03 18.63 -33.47
N ILE A 82 -40.22 18.86 -32.92
CA ILE A 82 -40.49 18.69 -31.49
C ILE A 82 -40.23 17.23 -31.09
N THR A 83 -40.70 16.27 -31.88
CA THR A 83 -40.48 14.82 -31.60
C THR A 83 -39.00 14.48 -31.60
N ILE A 84 -38.21 15.01 -32.56
CA ILE A 84 -36.77 14.80 -32.62
C ILE A 84 -36.07 15.38 -31.37
N VAL A 85 -36.45 16.59 -30.96
CA VAL A 85 -35.88 17.26 -29.77
C VAL A 85 -36.22 16.48 -28.51
N VAL A 86 -37.46 16.01 -28.36
CA VAL A 86 -37.90 15.17 -27.23
C VAL A 86 -37.14 13.84 -27.21
N PHE A 87 -36.98 13.20 -28.36
CA PHE A 87 -36.23 11.97 -28.47
C PHE A 87 -34.73 12.17 -28.13
N ALA A 88 -34.10 13.21 -28.65
CA ALA A 88 -32.72 13.53 -28.33
C ALA A 88 -32.50 13.85 -26.86
N SER A 89 -33.45 14.46 -26.18
CA SER A 89 -33.41 14.74 -24.73
C SER A 89 -33.70 13.50 -23.85
N SER A 90 -34.29 12.45 -24.45
CA SER A 90 -34.51 11.16 -23.74
C SER A 90 -33.27 10.32 -23.56
N VAL A 91 -32.25 10.55 -24.40
CA VAL A 91 -31.01 9.77 -24.37
C VAL A 91 -30.06 10.34 -23.31
N LYS A 92 -29.69 9.54 -22.33
CA LYS A 92 -28.70 9.88 -21.30
C LYS A 92 -27.60 8.82 -21.30
N THR A 93 -26.34 9.28 -21.18
CA THR A 93 -25.18 8.38 -21.11
C THR A 93 -24.63 8.42 -19.69
N VAL A 94 -24.40 7.24 -19.12
CA VAL A 94 -23.70 7.05 -17.85
C VAL A 94 -22.27 6.62 -18.20
N GLU A 95 -21.30 7.40 -17.76
CA GLU A 95 -19.87 7.13 -18.00
C GLU A 95 -19.41 5.89 -17.23
N ALA A 96 -18.37 5.23 -17.74
CA ALA A 96 -17.74 4.09 -17.09
C ALA A 96 -17.22 4.45 -15.70
N GLY A 97 -17.48 3.58 -14.72
CA GLY A 97 -17.14 3.81 -13.31
C GLY A 97 -18.18 4.62 -12.54
N ASN A 98 -19.30 4.97 -13.16
CA ASN A 98 -20.44 5.63 -12.51
C ASN A 98 -21.69 4.75 -12.57
N ARG A 99 -22.59 4.95 -11.62
CA ARG A 99 -23.96 4.44 -11.67
C ARG A 99 -24.93 5.61 -11.80
N GLY A 100 -25.87 5.50 -12.73
CA GLY A 100 -26.89 6.51 -12.90
C GLY A 100 -28.00 6.33 -11.86
N VAL A 101 -28.19 7.32 -11.00
CA VAL A 101 -29.34 7.38 -10.09
C VAL A 101 -30.46 8.11 -10.79
N LEU A 102 -31.61 7.42 -10.94
CA LEU A 102 -32.79 7.99 -11.60
C LEU A 102 -33.60 8.82 -10.61
N LEU A 103 -33.82 10.08 -10.95
CA LEU A 103 -34.71 10.99 -10.22
C LEU A 103 -35.96 11.23 -11.04
N SER A 104 -37.13 10.77 -10.56
CA SER A 104 -38.43 11.05 -11.18
C SER A 104 -39.07 12.24 -10.46
N PHE A 105 -39.24 13.36 -11.15
CA PHE A 105 -39.72 14.63 -10.56
C PHE A 105 -38.96 15.05 -9.28
N GLY A 106 -37.65 14.74 -9.22
CA GLY A 106 -36.80 15.06 -8.07
C GLY A 106 -36.79 14.00 -6.96
N ALA A 107 -37.67 13.00 -7.01
CA ALA A 107 -37.64 11.85 -6.09
C ALA A 107 -36.75 10.75 -6.63
N VAL A 108 -35.86 10.19 -5.76
CA VAL A 108 -34.97 9.11 -6.13
C VAL A 108 -35.77 7.80 -6.34
N ASP A 109 -35.58 7.15 -7.48
CA ASP A 109 -36.10 5.79 -7.71
C ASP A 109 -35.15 4.80 -6.99
N THR A 110 -35.62 4.26 -5.88
CA THR A 110 -34.86 3.32 -5.05
C THR A 110 -34.88 1.90 -5.58
N THR A 111 -35.71 1.60 -6.59
CA THR A 111 -35.88 0.23 -7.08
C THR A 111 -34.78 -0.20 -8.02
N ARG A 112 -34.13 0.73 -8.71
CA ARG A 112 -33.08 0.46 -9.71
C ARG A 112 -32.05 1.55 -9.81
N SER A 113 -30.81 1.17 -10.09
CA SER A 113 -29.76 2.03 -10.59
C SER A 113 -29.51 1.74 -12.08
N LEU A 114 -29.14 2.76 -12.84
CA LEU A 114 -28.78 2.59 -14.25
C LEU A 114 -27.29 2.17 -14.33
N SER A 115 -27.01 1.13 -15.10
CA SER A 115 -25.65 0.69 -15.38
C SER A 115 -24.92 1.70 -16.26
N GLU A 116 -23.64 1.44 -16.48
CA GLU A 116 -22.84 2.19 -17.47
C GLU A 116 -23.42 2.02 -18.87
N GLY A 117 -23.29 3.06 -19.70
CA GLY A 117 -23.73 3.04 -21.08
C GLY A 117 -24.88 4.01 -21.37
N LEU A 118 -25.62 3.71 -22.43
CA LEU A 118 -26.68 4.53 -22.96
C LEU A 118 -28.03 4.07 -22.42
N HIS A 119 -28.80 5.02 -21.87
CA HIS A 119 -30.14 4.77 -21.32
C HIS A 119 -31.17 5.73 -21.93
N ILE A 120 -32.36 5.23 -22.12
CA ILE A 120 -33.49 6.03 -22.56
C ILE A 120 -34.36 6.33 -21.34
N VAL A 121 -34.51 7.61 -21.03
CA VAL A 121 -35.30 8.12 -19.91
C VAL A 121 -36.41 9.04 -20.40
N THR A 122 -37.46 9.21 -19.60
CA THR A 122 -38.58 10.11 -19.98
C THR A 122 -38.16 11.56 -19.77
N PRO A 123 -38.04 12.35 -20.85
CA PRO A 123 -37.62 13.74 -20.73
C PRO A 123 -38.64 14.54 -19.90
N PHE A 124 -38.14 15.57 -19.21
CA PHE A 124 -38.89 16.44 -18.28
C PHE A 124 -39.36 15.78 -16.99
N ARG A 125 -39.52 14.45 -16.94
CA ARG A 125 -39.87 13.69 -15.75
C ARG A 125 -38.64 13.17 -15.04
N ASP A 126 -37.74 12.56 -15.82
CA ASP A 126 -36.63 11.77 -15.26
C ASP A 126 -35.32 12.53 -15.49
N ASN A 127 -34.52 12.60 -14.41
CA ASN A 127 -33.14 13.11 -14.47
C ASN A 127 -32.20 12.01 -13.97
N VAL A 128 -31.02 11.90 -14.59
CA VAL A 128 -29.98 10.90 -14.22
C VAL A 128 -28.83 11.62 -13.56
N VAL A 129 -28.52 11.22 -12.34
CA VAL A 129 -27.41 11.77 -11.56
C VAL A 129 -26.34 10.69 -11.49
N PRO A 130 -25.12 10.95 -12.02
CA PRO A 130 -24.02 9.98 -11.92
C PRO A 130 -23.45 9.94 -10.50
N VAL A 131 -23.34 8.74 -9.93
CA VAL A 131 -22.66 8.47 -8.66
C VAL A 131 -21.46 7.60 -8.94
N GLU A 132 -20.28 8.04 -8.53
CA GLU A 132 -19.03 7.31 -8.70
C GLU A 132 -19.01 6.06 -7.82
N VAL A 133 -18.73 4.91 -8.46
CA VAL A 133 -18.65 3.61 -7.80
C VAL A 133 -17.25 2.98 -7.90
N ARG A 134 -16.29 3.74 -8.42
CA ARG A 134 -14.87 3.34 -8.40
C ARG A 134 -14.31 3.46 -6.99
N THR A 135 -13.17 2.79 -6.78
CA THR A 135 -12.43 2.91 -5.52
C THR A 135 -11.90 4.32 -5.33
N LEU A 136 -12.33 4.92 -4.24
CA LEU A 136 -11.91 6.25 -3.78
C LEU A 136 -11.00 6.12 -2.57
N LYS A 137 -10.18 7.12 -2.32
CA LYS A 137 -9.30 7.21 -1.16
C LYS A 137 -9.73 8.37 -0.27
N ALA A 138 -9.94 8.08 1.02
CA ALA A 138 -10.04 9.08 2.06
C ALA A 138 -8.80 9.02 2.96
N VAL A 139 -8.26 10.17 3.33
CA VAL A 139 -7.17 10.30 4.32
C VAL A 139 -7.67 11.20 5.42
N GLU A 140 -7.71 10.66 6.64
CA GLU A 140 -8.25 11.37 7.79
C GLU A 140 -7.31 11.29 8.99
N THR A 141 -7.21 12.38 9.72
CA THR A 141 -6.47 12.43 10.97
C THR A 141 -7.45 12.41 12.15
N ALA A 142 -7.34 11.39 12.99
CA ALA A 142 -8.14 11.26 14.20
C ALA A 142 -7.28 11.59 15.42
N ALA A 143 -7.74 12.55 16.22
CA ALA A 143 -7.20 12.81 17.55
C ALA A 143 -7.94 11.91 18.57
N SER A 144 -7.20 11.17 19.38
CA SER A 144 -7.71 10.20 20.34
C SER A 144 -6.80 10.14 21.57
N ALA A 145 -7.25 9.44 22.62
CA ALA A 145 -6.42 9.09 23.75
C ALA A 145 -6.24 7.57 23.81
N SER A 146 -5.06 7.13 24.22
CA SER A 146 -4.80 5.73 24.55
C SER A 146 -5.40 5.34 25.92
N LYS A 147 -5.35 4.06 26.25
CA LYS A 147 -5.84 3.55 27.54
C LYS A 147 -5.15 4.18 28.76
N ASP A 148 -3.88 4.51 28.60
CA ASP A 148 -3.03 5.20 29.60
C ASP A 148 -3.08 6.74 29.48
N LEU A 149 -4.15 7.26 28.84
CA LEU A 149 -4.47 8.69 28.72
C LEU A 149 -3.39 9.51 27.99
N GLN A 150 -2.64 8.89 27.09
CA GLN A 150 -1.71 9.61 26.22
C GLN A 150 -2.45 10.11 24.98
N ASP A 151 -2.20 11.36 24.62
CA ASP A 151 -2.73 11.93 23.38
C ASP A 151 -2.06 11.26 22.18
N VAL A 152 -2.91 10.73 21.29
CA VAL A 152 -2.49 10.05 20.06
C VAL A 152 -3.19 10.67 18.87
N ARG A 153 -2.43 11.08 17.87
CA ARG A 153 -2.95 11.46 16.56
C ARG A 153 -2.65 10.32 15.59
N THR A 154 -3.72 9.78 15.01
CA THR A 154 -3.65 8.66 14.07
C THR A 154 -4.07 9.13 12.69
N GLU A 155 -3.21 8.99 11.70
CA GLU A 155 -3.56 9.22 10.31
C GLU A 155 -3.95 7.90 9.67
N VAL A 156 -5.15 7.85 9.09
CA VAL A 156 -5.73 6.68 8.46
C VAL A 156 -6.03 6.98 7.00
N ALA A 157 -5.53 6.14 6.11
CA ALA A 157 -5.88 6.12 4.70
C ALA A 157 -6.85 4.95 4.46
N LEU A 158 -8.03 5.25 3.95
CA LEU A 158 -9.10 4.31 3.67
C LEU A 158 -9.40 4.28 2.18
N ASN A 159 -9.33 3.09 1.56
CA ASN A 159 -9.83 2.85 0.23
C ASN A 159 -11.22 2.21 0.31
N TYR A 160 -12.17 2.83 -0.35
CA TYR A 160 -13.57 2.43 -0.30
C TYR A 160 -14.26 2.69 -1.63
N HIS A 161 -15.38 2.06 -1.84
CA HIS A 161 -16.29 2.34 -2.94
C HIS A 161 -17.74 2.24 -2.51
N VAL A 162 -18.62 2.91 -3.23
CA VAL A 162 -20.07 2.76 -3.07
C VAL A 162 -20.50 1.46 -3.74
N ASN A 163 -21.31 0.64 -3.05
CA ASN A 163 -21.84 -0.58 -3.64
C ASN A 163 -22.66 -0.22 -4.90
N PRO A 164 -22.27 -0.71 -6.10
CA PRO A 164 -22.92 -0.35 -7.36
C PRO A 164 -24.41 -0.68 -7.41
N ASP A 165 -24.82 -1.74 -6.72
CA ASP A 165 -26.23 -2.19 -6.71
C ASP A 165 -27.13 -1.31 -5.84
N ASN A 166 -26.53 -0.57 -4.89
CA ASN A 166 -27.22 0.26 -3.92
C ASN A 166 -26.87 1.76 -4.02
N ALA A 167 -26.25 2.18 -5.12
CA ALA A 167 -25.82 3.57 -5.32
C ALA A 167 -26.98 4.58 -5.18
N GLN A 168 -28.20 4.22 -5.60
CA GLN A 168 -29.41 5.02 -5.45
C GLN A 168 -29.80 5.23 -3.98
N ILE A 169 -29.60 4.23 -3.13
CA ILE A 169 -29.88 4.29 -1.69
C ILE A 169 -28.87 5.22 -1.00
N VAL A 170 -27.58 5.07 -1.34
CA VAL A 170 -26.52 5.93 -0.84
C VAL A 170 -26.79 7.38 -1.20
N TYR A 171 -27.14 7.65 -2.46
CA TYR A 171 -27.45 9.00 -2.92
C TYR A 171 -28.71 9.56 -2.24
N GLN A 172 -29.75 8.76 -2.03
CA GLN A 172 -30.97 9.19 -1.36
C GLN A 172 -30.72 9.57 0.11
N GLN A 173 -29.92 8.80 0.82
CA GLN A 173 -29.69 8.99 2.26
C GLN A 173 -28.63 10.06 2.56
N LEU A 174 -27.57 10.10 1.77
CA LEU A 174 -26.38 10.87 2.07
C LEU A 174 -26.05 11.97 1.06
N GLY A 175 -26.52 11.84 -0.19
CA GLY A 175 -26.18 12.76 -1.28
C GLY A 175 -24.76 12.54 -1.76
N PHE A 176 -24.14 13.57 -2.33
CA PHE A 176 -22.76 13.55 -2.80
C PHE A 176 -21.72 13.66 -1.68
N ASP A 177 -22.10 14.24 -0.53
CA ASP A 177 -21.17 14.51 0.59
C ASP A 177 -21.07 13.34 1.57
N TYR A 178 -21.29 12.10 1.11
CA TYR A 178 -21.23 10.92 1.97
C TYR A 178 -19.86 10.74 2.66
N ALA A 179 -18.78 11.22 2.03
CA ALA A 179 -17.45 11.17 2.63
C ALA A 179 -17.38 11.97 3.94
N SER A 180 -17.79 13.23 3.91
CA SER A 180 -17.77 14.12 5.09
C SER A 180 -18.82 13.74 6.12
N ARG A 181 -19.97 13.22 5.68
CA ARG A 181 -21.12 12.92 6.56
C ARG A 181 -20.99 11.61 7.29
N VAL A 182 -20.36 10.60 6.68
CA VAL A 182 -20.33 9.24 7.24
C VAL A 182 -18.92 8.69 7.33
N ILE A 183 -18.07 8.82 6.30
CA ILE A 183 -16.75 8.20 6.29
C ILE A 183 -15.83 8.85 7.31
N THR A 184 -15.71 10.18 7.30
CA THR A 184 -14.88 10.91 8.26
C THR A 184 -15.29 10.63 9.71
N PRO A 185 -16.56 10.73 10.13
CA PRO A 185 -16.98 10.39 11.49
C PRO A 185 -16.75 8.90 11.82
N ALA A 186 -16.98 8.00 10.87
CA ALA A 186 -16.77 6.56 11.09
C ALA A 186 -15.30 6.24 11.37
N ILE A 187 -14.37 6.85 10.63
CA ILE A 187 -12.92 6.71 10.87
C ILE A 187 -12.58 7.26 12.24
N GLN A 188 -12.95 8.50 12.53
CA GLN A 188 -12.62 9.17 13.81
C GLN A 188 -13.13 8.39 15.01
N GLU A 189 -14.39 7.95 14.97
CA GLU A 189 -15.00 7.21 16.06
C GLU A 189 -14.41 5.81 16.24
N SER A 190 -14.13 5.10 15.14
CA SER A 190 -13.52 3.77 15.20
C SER A 190 -12.10 3.85 15.75
N VAL A 191 -11.31 4.84 15.33
CA VAL A 191 -9.97 5.09 15.89
C VAL A 191 -10.04 5.38 17.38
N LYS A 192 -10.90 6.32 17.81
CA LYS A 192 -11.07 6.66 19.24
C LYS A 192 -11.46 5.44 20.06
N GLN A 193 -12.39 4.63 19.57
CA GLN A 193 -12.88 3.46 20.29
C GLN A 193 -11.80 2.39 20.46
N VAL A 194 -11.00 2.16 19.43
CA VAL A 194 -9.97 1.12 19.46
C VAL A 194 -8.74 1.61 20.24
N THR A 195 -8.24 2.84 19.99
CA THR A 195 -7.06 3.37 20.68
C THR A 195 -7.25 3.42 22.21
N ALA A 196 -8.48 3.72 22.69
CA ALA A 196 -8.82 3.69 24.11
C ALA A 196 -8.70 2.32 24.80
N ARG A 197 -8.55 1.23 24.04
CA ARG A 197 -8.38 -0.14 24.58
C ARG A 197 -6.91 -0.52 24.76
N PHE A 198 -6.00 0.14 24.05
CA PHE A 198 -4.57 -0.17 24.03
C PHE A 198 -3.76 0.92 24.73
N ASN A 199 -2.70 0.52 25.43
CA ASN A 199 -1.71 1.46 25.92
C ASN A 199 -0.90 2.05 24.77
N ALA A 200 -0.29 3.20 24.95
CA ALA A 200 0.49 3.87 23.91
C ALA A 200 1.64 2.99 23.37
N GLU A 201 2.31 2.23 24.24
CA GLU A 201 3.34 1.26 23.83
C GLU A 201 2.77 0.10 22.98
N GLU A 202 1.55 -0.36 23.30
CA GLU A 202 0.88 -1.42 22.55
C GLU A 202 0.41 -0.96 21.16
N LEU A 203 0.04 0.31 20.99
CA LEU A 203 -0.30 0.88 19.69
C LEU A 203 0.88 0.80 18.70
N ILE A 204 2.12 0.82 19.21
CA ILE A 204 3.35 0.68 18.42
C ILE A 204 3.68 -0.79 18.20
N THR A 205 3.71 -1.59 19.27
CA THR A 205 4.18 -2.99 19.25
C THR A 205 3.17 -3.96 18.65
N LYS A 206 1.85 -3.68 18.80
CA LYS A 206 0.73 -4.51 18.29
C LYS A 206 0.00 -3.81 17.13
N ARG A 207 0.72 -3.05 16.32
CA ARG A 207 0.16 -2.22 15.24
C ARG A 207 -0.79 -2.97 14.32
N GLU A 208 -0.46 -4.21 13.93
CA GLU A 208 -1.30 -5.02 13.04
C GLU A 208 -2.62 -5.43 13.68
N THR A 209 -2.63 -5.75 14.98
CA THR A 209 -3.86 -6.05 15.72
C THR A 209 -4.76 -4.81 15.79
N VAL A 210 -4.18 -3.66 16.13
CA VAL A 210 -4.89 -2.38 16.20
C VAL A 210 -5.49 -2.02 14.85
N LYS A 211 -4.73 -2.17 13.77
CA LYS A 211 -5.18 -1.96 12.39
C LYS A 211 -6.39 -2.84 12.07
N THR A 212 -6.30 -4.14 12.35
CA THR A 212 -7.38 -5.09 12.08
C THR A 212 -8.66 -4.76 12.85
N GLU A 213 -8.53 -4.34 14.12
CA GLU A 213 -9.69 -3.93 14.92
C GLU A 213 -10.33 -2.64 14.40
N ILE A 214 -9.54 -1.62 14.04
CA ILE A 214 -10.04 -0.37 13.46
C ILE A 214 -10.74 -0.67 12.13
N GLU A 215 -10.11 -1.45 11.25
CA GLU A 215 -10.68 -1.84 9.96
C GLU A 215 -12.02 -2.57 10.12
N GLY A 216 -12.09 -3.51 11.06
CA GLY A 216 -13.32 -4.24 11.38
C GLY A 216 -14.46 -3.31 11.84
N GLN A 217 -14.16 -2.36 12.71
CA GLN A 217 -15.11 -1.36 13.20
C GLN A 217 -15.59 -0.43 12.06
N ILE A 218 -14.68 0.04 11.22
CA ILE A 218 -15.02 0.90 10.08
C ILE A 218 -15.89 0.11 9.08
N LYS A 219 -15.52 -1.13 8.72
CA LYS A 219 -16.31 -2.00 7.85
C LYS A 219 -17.74 -2.18 8.37
N GLN A 220 -17.88 -2.47 9.66
CA GLN A 220 -19.19 -2.66 10.29
C GLN A 220 -20.07 -1.38 10.23
N ARG A 221 -19.46 -0.21 10.50
CA ARG A 221 -20.18 1.07 10.47
C ARG A 221 -20.58 1.50 9.07
N LEU A 222 -19.68 1.34 8.08
CA LEU A 222 -19.92 1.78 6.70
C LEU A 222 -20.81 0.81 5.91
N SER A 223 -20.85 -0.47 6.26
CA SER A 223 -21.72 -1.45 5.60
C SER A 223 -23.20 -1.10 5.73
N ILE A 224 -23.62 -0.46 6.82
CA ILE A 224 -25.01 -0.01 7.06
C ILE A 224 -25.44 1.00 5.99
N TYR A 225 -24.48 1.77 5.45
CA TYR A 225 -24.72 2.78 4.42
C TYR A 225 -24.38 2.30 3.02
N ASN A 226 -24.21 0.99 2.81
CA ASN A 226 -23.82 0.40 1.52
C ASN A 226 -22.49 0.92 0.95
N ILE A 227 -21.55 1.31 1.83
CA ILE A 227 -20.19 1.68 1.48
C ILE A 227 -19.30 0.50 1.82
N VAL A 228 -18.56 0.01 0.82
CA VAL A 228 -17.65 -1.14 0.94
C VAL A 228 -16.23 -0.63 1.19
N VAL A 229 -15.61 -1.12 2.25
CA VAL A 229 -14.21 -0.85 2.57
C VAL A 229 -13.35 -1.97 1.97
N GLU A 230 -12.45 -1.60 1.09
CA GLU A 230 -11.50 -2.54 0.46
C GLU A 230 -10.27 -2.75 1.34
N THR A 231 -9.56 -1.67 1.61
CA THR A 231 -8.34 -1.70 2.41
C THR A 231 -8.24 -0.47 3.31
N MET A 232 -7.62 -0.66 4.45
CA MET A 232 -7.28 0.43 5.37
C MET A 232 -5.79 0.36 5.72
N SER A 233 -5.16 1.51 5.79
CA SER A 233 -3.77 1.65 6.23
C SER A 233 -3.68 2.72 7.30
N ILE A 234 -2.96 2.42 8.38
CA ILE A 234 -2.56 3.43 9.35
C ILE A 234 -1.23 4.00 8.87
N THR A 235 -1.21 5.28 8.50
CA THR A 235 -0.01 5.93 7.99
C THR A 235 0.94 6.26 9.14
N GLU A 236 0.41 6.87 10.20
CA GLU A 236 1.21 7.32 11.32
C GLU A 236 0.43 7.24 12.64
N PHE A 237 1.15 6.89 13.74
CA PHE A 237 0.76 7.19 15.11
C PHE A 237 1.70 8.27 15.64
N LYS A 238 1.17 9.43 15.91
CA LYS A 238 1.93 10.55 16.49
C LYS A 238 1.52 10.77 17.93
N PHE A 239 2.47 10.65 18.82
CA PHE A 239 2.30 10.89 20.26
C PHE A 239 2.77 12.30 20.64
N SER A 240 2.50 12.71 21.87
CA SER A 240 3.04 13.96 22.40
C SER A 240 4.57 13.92 22.48
N ASP A 241 5.23 15.07 22.28
CA ASP A 241 6.69 15.15 22.36
C ASP A 241 7.24 14.72 23.72
N GLN A 242 6.47 14.96 24.78
CA GLN A 242 6.83 14.55 26.14
C GLN A 242 6.85 13.02 26.27
N PHE A 243 5.82 12.35 25.75
CA PHE A 243 5.74 10.89 25.75
C PHE A 243 6.85 10.27 24.90
N THR A 244 7.09 10.81 23.71
CA THR A 244 8.15 10.32 22.81
C THR A 244 9.52 10.37 23.49
N ARG A 245 9.86 11.49 24.12
CA ARG A 245 11.12 11.63 24.89
C ARG A 245 11.19 10.66 26.07
N ALA A 246 10.08 10.43 26.78
CA ALA A 246 10.04 9.48 27.90
C ALA A 246 10.27 8.03 27.43
N VAL A 247 9.68 7.64 26.29
CA VAL A 247 9.90 6.32 25.68
C VAL A 247 11.34 6.18 25.20
N GLU A 248 11.90 7.17 24.52
CA GLU A 248 13.31 7.20 24.09
C GLU A 248 14.25 7.02 25.28
N ALA A 249 14.04 7.78 26.37
CA ALA A 249 14.85 7.67 27.60
C ALA A 249 14.72 6.28 28.24
N LYS A 250 13.51 5.69 28.27
CA LYS A 250 13.27 4.33 28.77
C LYS A 250 14.04 3.30 27.94
N VAL A 251 13.91 3.35 26.62
CA VAL A 251 14.61 2.43 25.70
C VAL A 251 16.11 2.57 25.84
N GLU A 252 16.63 3.79 25.93
CA GLU A 252 18.07 4.03 26.15
C GLU A 252 18.55 3.43 27.49
N ALA A 253 17.77 3.59 28.57
CA ALA A 253 18.10 3.02 29.87
C ALA A 253 18.07 1.48 29.82
N GLU A 254 17.08 0.88 29.17
CA GLU A 254 16.99 -0.57 28.96
C GLU A 254 18.17 -1.11 28.15
N GLN A 255 18.56 -0.42 27.07
CA GLN A 255 19.72 -0.79 26.25
C GLN A 255 21.02 -0.71 27.05
N ARG A 256 21.21 0.34 27.86
CA ARG A 256 22.37 0.46 28.76
C ARG A 256 22.42 -0.66 29.79
N ALA A 257 21.26 -1.01 30.37
CA ALA A 257 21.18 -2.12 31.34
C ALA A 257 21.52 -3.46 30.68
N LEU A 258 21.01 -3.71 29.48
CA LEU A 258 21.32 -4.92 28.70
C LEU A 258 22.79 -4.99 28.30
N GLN A 259 23.40 -3.88 27.90
CA GLN A 259 24.83 -3.79 27.60
C GLN A 259 25.67 -4.11 28.83
N ALA A 260 25.35 -3.53 30.00
CA ALA A 260 26.03 -3.83 31.26
C ALA A 260 25.89 -5.32 31.66
N GLN A 261 24.72 -5.91 31.49
CA GLN A 261 24.48 -7.32 31.74
C GLN A 261 25.31 -8.22 30.81
N ASN A 262 25.35 -7.91 29.53
CA ASN A 262 26.15 -8.65 28.56
C ASN A 262 27.64 -8.51 28.85
N GLU A 263 28.11 -7.35 29.27
CA GLU A 263 29.49 -7.10 29.67
C GLU A 263 29.88 -7.94 30.91
N LEU A 264 29.03 -7.94 31.96
CA LEU A 264 29.22 -8.80 33.12
C LEU A 264 29.27 -10.29 32.74
N ARG A 265 28.39 -10.72 31.83
CA ARG A 265 28.39 -12.11 31.33
C ARG A 265 29.67 -12.43 30.57
N ARG A 266 30.17 -11.51 29.75
CA ARG A 266 31.42 -11.63 28.98
C ARG A 266 32.60 -11.80 29.96
N ILE A 267 32.74 -10.90 30.94
CA ILE A 267 33.81 -10.96 31.95
C ILE A 267 33.74 -12.27 32.76
N THR A 268 32.55 -12.70 33.13
CA THR A 268 32.37 -13.99 33.86
C THR A 268 32.83 -15.18 33.02
N ILE A 269 32.45 -15.22 31.74
CA ILE A 269 32.86 -16.28 30.81
C ILE A 269 34.37 -16.24 30.59
N GLU A 270 34.97 -15.06 30.40
CA GLU A 270 36.41 -14.92 30.25
C GLU A 270 37.18 -15.39 31.48
N ALA A 271 36.71 -15.05 32.68
CA ALA A 271 37.29 -15.55 33.95
C ALA A 271 37.20 -17.06 34.05
N GLN A 272 36.05 -17.68 33.74
CA GLN A 272 35.87 -19.14 33.74
C GLN A 272 36.77 -19.82 32.69
N GLN A 273 36.93 -19.23 31.52
CA GLN A 273 37.82 -19.74 30.48
C GLN A 273 39.29 -19.67 30.92
N ALA A 274 39.70 -18.56 31.55
CA ALA A 274 41.04 -18.40 32.07
C ALA A 274 41.35 -19.45 33.19
N GLU A 275 40.40 -19.66 34.12
CA GLU A 275 40.49 -20.69 35.14
C GLU A 275 40.57 -22.11 34.54
N ALA A 276 39.65 -22.44 33.63
CA ALA A 276 39.65 -23.75 32.94
C ALA A 276 40.93 -23.99 32.17
N LYS A 277 41.50 -22.96 31.52
CA LYS A 277 42.77 -23.02 30.82
C LYS A 277 43.93 -23.27 31.81
N ALA A 278 44.01 -22.53 32.92
CA ALA A 278 45.04 -22.70 33.92
C ALA A 278 45.00 -24.12 34.54
N VAL A 279 43.82 -24.63 34.85
CA VAL A 279 43.64 -26.02 35.31
C VAL A 279 44.04 -27.03 34.23
N GLY A 280 43.70 -26.77 32.97
CA GLY A 280 44.13 -27.58 31.83
C GLY A 280 45.64 -27.62 31.66
N ASP A 281 46.28 -26.46 31.72
CA ASP A 281 47.75 -26.35 31.63
C ASP A 281 48.47 -27.05 32.81
N GLN A 282 47.95 -26.89 34.02
CA GLN A 282 48.44 -27.60 35.18
C GLN A 282 48.37 -29.13 34.99
N LYS A 283 47.22 -29.66 34.58
CA LYS A 283 47.05 -31.10 34.31
C LYS A 283 47.97 -31.60 33.19
N ALA A 284 48.12 -30.82 32.13
CA ALA A 284 49.01 -31.13 31.02
C ALA A 284 50.47 -31.18 31.46
N ASN A 285 50.91 -30.23 32.32
CA ASN A 285 52.26 -30.22 32.86
C ASN A 285 52.54 -31.42 33.80
N ILE A 286 51.57 -31.76 34.66
CA ILE A 286 51.68 -32.98 35.51
C ILE A 286 51.77 -34.24 34.65
N ALA A 287 50.88 -34.37 33.65
CA ALA A 287 50.90 -35.54 32.75
C ALA A 287 52.18 -35.64 31.93
N ARG A 288 52.76 -34.50 31.48
CA ARG A 288 54.09 -34.49 30.80
C ARG A 288 55.18 -34.93 31.75
N ALA A 289 55.22 -34.37 32.97
CA ALA A 289 56.24 -34.73 33.95
C ALA A 289 56.14 -36.23 34.36
N GLU A 290 54.95 -36.74 34.53
CA GLU A 290 54.72 -38.16 34.81
C GLU A 290 55.10 -39.05 33.62
N GLY A 291 54.74 -38.62 32.36
CA GLY A 291 55.19 -39.32 31.16
C GLY A 291 56.71 -39.38 31.01
N LEU A 292 57.42 -38.24 31.26
CA LEU A 292 58.88 -38.22 31.28
C LEU A 292 59.46 -39.13 32.38
N ARG A 293 58.92 -39.07 33.58
CA ARG A 293 59.35 -39.99 34.69
C ARG A 293 59.21 -41.43 34.28
N GLN A 294 58.08 -41.83 33.71
CA GLN A 294 57.78 -43.19 33.29
C GLN A 294 58.70 -43.61 32.13
N ALA A 295 58.98 -42.73 31.17
CA ALA A 295 59.90 -43.01 30.09
C ALA A 295 61.32 -43.24 30.60
N ASN A 296 61.80 -42.36 31.49
CA ASN A 296 63.18 -42.55 32.10
C ASN A 296 63.28 -43.83 32.92
N ILE A 297 62.20 -44.21 33.64
CA ILE A 297 62.22 -45.51 34.38
C ILE A 297 62.29 -46.67 33.39
N LEU A 298 61.46 -46.68 32.33
CA LEU A 298 61.41 -47.73 31.34
C LEU A 298 62.76 -47.82 30.57
N GLU A 299 63.38 -46.70 30.29
CA GLU A 299 64.69 -46.57 29.62
C GLU A 299 65.78 -47.23 30.59
N ALA A 300 65.78 -46.76 31.84
CA ALA A 300 66.73 -47.31 32.84
C ALA A 300 66.53 -48.85 33.15
N GLU A 301 65.28 -49.32 33.18
CA GLU A 301 64.95 -50.74 33.30
C GLU A 301 65.40 -51.48 32.03
N GLY A 302 65.19 -50.94 30.83
CA GLY A 302 65.66 -51.49 29.56
C GLY A 302 67.18 -51.59 29.49
N GLU A 303 67.88 -50.51 29.90
CA GLU A 303 69.36 -50.51 29.99
C GLU A 303 69.87 -51.52 31.01
N SER A 304 69.26 -51.58 32.21
CA SER A 304 69.59 -52.52 33.22
C SER A 304 69.46 -53.99 32.78
N GLU A 305 68.34 -54.29 32.10
CA GLU A 305 68.10 -55.64 31.55
C GLU A 305 69.05 -55.95 30.40
N ALA A 306 69.37 -54.98 29.55
CA ALA A 306 70.40 -55.16 28.52
C ALA A 306 71.76 -55.45 29.10
N ILE A 307 72.18 -54.67 30.13
CA ILE A 307 73.43 -54.93 30.83
C ILE A 307 73.40 -56.32 31.49
N ARG A 308 72.32 -56.77 32.12
CA ARG A 308 72.12 -58.06 32.69
C ARG A 308 72.30 -59.18 31.66
N ILE A 309 71.65 -59.02 30.48
CA ILE A 309 71.78 -60.02 29.42
C ILE A 309 73.23 -60.07 28.88
N ILE A 310 73.88 -58.94 28.71
CA ILE A 310 75.27 -58.84 28.29
C ILE A 310 76.18 -59.48 29.29
N ASP A 311 76.03 -59.22 30.60
CA ASP A 311 76.83 -59.86 31.69
C ASP A 311 76.67 -61.36 31.70
N GLU A 312 75.45 -61.86 31.54
CA GLU A 312 75.15 -63.32 31.45
C GLU A 312 75.84 -63.96 30.25
N GLN A 313 75.81 -63.32 29.08
CA GLN A 313 76.47 -63.82 27.87
C GLN A 313 78.04 -63.75 27.98
N LEU A 314 78.54 -62.70 28.62
CA LEU A 314 80.00 -62.54 28.85
C LEU A 314 80.56 -63.54 29.85
N ARG A 315 79.80 -63.97 30.87
CA ARG A 315 80.16 -65.04 31.79
C ARG A 315 80.32 -66.37 31.06
N GLN A 316 79.51 -66.63 30.02
CA GLN A 316 79.56 -67.83 29.21
C GLN A 316 80.69 -67.81 28.15
N SER A 317 81.29 -66.65 27.82
CA SER A 317 82.35 -66.48 26.81
C SER A 317 83.42 -65.46 27.22
N PRO A 318 84.29 -65.76 28.16
CA PRO A 318 85.35 -64.86 28.65
C PRO A 318 86.29 -64.32 27.55
N SER A 319 86.60 -65.14 26.52
CA SER A 319 87.41 -64.75 25.39
C SER A 319 86.80 -63.65 24.46
N TYR A 320 85.48 -63.49 24.49
CA TYR A 320 84.84 -62.43 23.75
C TYR A 320 85.13 -61.05 24.33
N LEU A 321 85.29 -60.91 25.58
CA LEU A 321 85.66 -59.65 26.27
C LEU A 321 87.08 -59.20 25.86
N GLU A 322 88.01 -60.14 25.72
CA GLU A 322 89.34 -59.78 25.25
C GLU A 322 89.38 -59.39 23.77
N TRP A 323 88.57 -60.05 22.95
CA TRP A 323 88.42 -59.64 21.51
C TRP A 323 87.76 -58.26 21.38
N LEU A 324 86.74 -57.93 22.13
CA LEU A 324 86.05 -56.64 22.11
C LEU A 324 86.95 -55.50 22.60
N LYS A 325 87.80 -55.74 23.63
CA LYS A 325 88.83 -54.80 24.09
C LYS A 325 89.81 -54.49 22.98
N THR A 326 90.24 -55.51 22.27
CA THR A 326 91.18 -55.38 21.16
C THR A 326 90.57 -54.65 19.95
N GLN A 327 89.30 -54.93 19.66
CA GLN A 327 88.62 -54.26 18.51
C GLN A 327 88.29 -52.78 18.74
N ARG A 328 88.04 -52.43 20.01
CA ARG A 328 87.72 -51.02 20.37
C ARG A 328 88.96 -50.17 20.78
N TRP A 329 90.13 -50.79 20.80
CA TRP A 329 91.33 -50.10 21.15
C TRP A 329 91.75 -49.20 19.98
N ASP A 330 91.91 -47.91 20.27
CA ASP A 330 92.31 -46.82 19.28
C ASP A 330 93.87 -46.75 19.06
N GLY A 331 94.61 -47.73 19.60
CA GLY A 331 96.04 -47.84 19.43
C GLY A 331 96.84 -46.83 20.27
N LYS A 332 96.26 -46.10 21.17
CA LYS A 332 96.93 -45.13 22.04
C LYS A 332 97.16 -45.76 23.45
N LEU A 333 98.42 -45.70 23.92
CA LEU A 333 98.68 -46.08 25.32
C LEU A 333 98.13 -45.02 26.28
N PRO A 334 97.52 -45.41 27.37
CA PRO A 334 97.04 -44.51 28.42
C PRO A 334 98.27 -43.73 28.98
N LEU A 335 98.18 -42.42 29.13
CA LEU A 335 99.27 -41.53 29.58
C LEU A 335 99.69 -41.70 31.05
N VAL A 336 98.89 -42.38 31.87
CA VAL A 336 99.16 -42.70 33.32
C VAL A 336 98.69 -44.08 33.60
N VAL A 337 99.67 -45.00 34.04
CA VAL A 337 99.44 -46.30 34.60
C VAL A 337 99.84 -46.24 36.06
N GLY A 338 98.78 -46.09 36.93
CA GLY A 338 99.05 -46.25 38.40
C GLY A 338 99.25 -47.71 38.77
N GLU A 339 100.16 -47.95 39.66
CA GLU A 339 100.49 -49.31 40.20
C GLU A 339 99.21 -49.90 40.77
N GLY A 340 98.60 -50.93 40.12
CA GLY A 340 97.46 -51.62 40.57
C GLY A 340 96.07 -51.07 40.14
N GLY A 341 95.98 -50.05 39.29
CA GLY A 341 94.74 -49.39 38.90
C GLY A 341 94.27 -49.78 37.52
N THR A 342 93.00 -50.05 37.35
CA THR A 342 92.32 -50.06 36.06
C THR A 342 92.40 -48.72 35.43
N PRO A 343 92.60 -48.56 34.09
CA PRO A 343 92.77 -47.28 33.43
C PRO A 343 91.44 -46.48 33.55
N PHE A 344 91.59 -45.32 34.16
CA PHE A 344 90.48 -44.36 34.20
C PHE A 344 90.25 -43.73 32.79
N ILE A 345 89.04 -43.79 32.29
CA ILE A 345 88.61 -43.11 31.10
C ILE A 345 88.51 -41.60 31.45
N GLN A 346 89.35 -40.73 30.88
CA GLN A 346 89.19 -39.31 31.00
C GLN A 346 88.01 -38.89 30.13
N ILE A 347 86.95 -38.41 30.76
CA ILE A 347 85.88 -37.70 30.08
C ILE A 347 86.41 -36.28 29.81
N PRO A 348 86.51 -35.79 28.54
CA PRO A 348 86.89 -34.44 28.28
C PRO A 348 85.80 -33.50 28.80
N THR A 349 86.08 -32.71 29.82
CA THR A 349 85.28 -31.59 30.25
C THR A 349 85.46 -30.51 29.17
N THR A 350 84.46 -30.30 28.31
CA THR A 350 84.38 -29.15 27.41
C THR A 350 84.10 -27.93 28.28
N SER A 351 85.09 -27.08 28.43
CA SER A 351 84.99 -25.77 29.06
C SER A 351 83.96 -24.92 28.31
N GLY A 352 83.13 -24.31 29.09
CA GLY A 352 82.01 -23.47 28.63
C GLY A 352 82.51 -22.31 27.73
N GLU A 353 81.76 -22.19 26.67
CA GLU A 353 81.75 -20.98 25.87
C GLU A 353 80.58 -20.12 26.31
N GLU A 354 80.92 -18.98 26.86
CA GLU A 354 79.98 -17.90 27.21
C GLU A 354 79.17 -17.50 25.99
N ARG A 355 77.86 -17.61 26.05
CA ARG A 355 77.00 -16.95 25.09
C ARG A 355 76.56 -15.61 25.67
N LYS A 356 77.16 -14.52 25.11
CA LYS A 356 76.76 -13.13 25.27
C LYS A 356 75.29 -12.99 24.89
N ALA A 357 74.58 -12.26 25.71
CA ALA A 357 73.28 -11.71 25.44
C ALA A 357 73.32 -10.72 24.27
N GLU A 358 72.34 -10.79 23.37
CA GLU A 358 71.60 -9.72 22.71
C GLU A 358 70.12 -10.07 22.67
#